data_82b78030537eb45b524d2313c5db268c
#
_entry.id   82b78030537eb45b524d2313c5db268c
#
_cell.length_a   1.000
_cell.length_b   1.000
_cell.length_c   1.000
_cell.angle_alpha   90.00
_cell.angle_beta   90.00
_cell.angle_gamma   90.00
#
_symmetry.space_group_name_H-M   'P 1'
#
loop_
_entity.id
_entity.type
_entity.pdbx_description
1 polymer ?
#
loop_
_entity_poly.entity_id
_entity_poly.type
_entity_poly.pdbx_seq_one_letter_code
_entity_poly.pdbx_strand_id
1 'polypeptide(L)'
;MLRTFGRDKAAGAVISEAIDQGITYYDCAKAYAGSEGYYGLIWSERPEARAGVFQAGKSAERTKKGALADLEDTLSTMHIEHLDLWQIHDLRTDDDFRRIAGPGGALEAFLEAKTRGKVRFIGVTGHHDPAILTRAVKEWPVDSVLLPVNPVEGVLGGFLDVTLPAAREKGIAIIGMKVLGASHYLAPQSGLTAEVLIRFALSQAVDLVVVGCSSPEEVKVLAEIGRRFQPLTVLEQHRLVDSFRPYARRLAYYRGT
;
A
#
# COMPACT_ATOMS: atom_id res chain seq x y z
N MET A 1 -5.84 1.48 4.91
CA MET A 1 -4.78 2.10 5.76
C MET A 1 -5.42 3.12 6.69
N LEU A 2 -5.03 3.13 7.98
CA LEU A 2 -5.60 4.04 9.00
C LEU A 2 -4.80 5.35 9.06
N ARG A 3 -5.48 6.46 9.32
CA ARG A 3 -4.89 7.80 9.55
C ARG A 3 -5.36 8.40 10.89
N THR A 4 -5.49 7.54 11.90
CA THR A 4 -6.05 7.91 13.21
C THR A 4 -4.99 8.28 14.25
N PHE A 5 -3.73 7.95 14.01
CA PHE A 5 -2.55 8.40 14.77
C PHE A 5 -2.72 8.38 16.30
N GLY A 6 -2.89 7.19 16.89
CA GLY A 6 -3.01 7.01 18.34
C GLY A 6 -4.41 7.26 18.92
N ARG A 7 -5.43 7.44 18.09
CA ARG A 7 -6.83 7.57 18.52
C ARG A 7 -7.58 6.25 18.36
N ASP A 8 -7.48 5.37 19.32
CA ASP A 8 -7.96 3.98 19.28
C ASP A 8 -9.45 3.87 18.90
N LYS A 9 -10.32 4.66 19.54
CA LYS A 9 -11.75 4.66 19.22
C LYS A 9 -12.03 5.08 17.79
N ALA A 10 -11.31 6.06 17.27
CA ALA A 10 -11.44 6.49 15.89
C ALA A 10 -10.94 5.42 14.92
N ALA A 11 -9.86 4.72 15.26
CA ALA A 11 -9.34 3.62 14.48
C ALA A 11 -10.36 2.46 14.40
N GLY A 12 -10.90 2.04 15.54
CA GLY A 12 -11.95 1.01 15.60
C GLY A 12 -13.18 1.37 14.77
N ALA A 13 -13.65 2.62 14.85
CA ALA A 13 -14.79 3.07 14.06
C ALA A 13 -14.52 3.05 12.54
N VAL A 14 -13.31 3.43 12.11
CA VAL A 14 -12.89 3.36 10.69
C VAL A 14 -12.84 1.92 10.20
N ILE A 15 -12.27 1.00 10.99
CA ILE A 15 -12.18 -0.42 10.62
C ILE A 15 -13.58 -1.04 10.54
N SER A 16 -14.42 -0.80 11.54
CA SER A 16 -15.79 -1.34 11.59
C SER A 16 -16.61 -0.84 10.39
N GLU A 17 -16.56 0.45 10.09
CA GLU A 17 -17.23 0.99 8.91
C GLU A 17 -16.71 0.38 7.61
N ALA A 18 -15.39 0.13 7.50
CA ALA A 18 -14.82 -0.51 6.31
C ALA A 18 -15.34 -1.94 6.11
N ILE A 19 -15.49 -2.71 7.20
CA ILE A 19 -16.11 -4.04 7.17
C ILE A 19 -17.58 -3.92 6.72
N ASP A 20 -18.34 -3.02 7.32
CA ASP A 20 -19.76 -2.83 7.04
C ASP A 20 -20.00 -2.34 5.59
N GLN A 21 -19.05 -1.60 5.02
CA GLN A 21 -19.07 -1.21 3.60
C GLN A 21 -18.59 -2.31 2.64
N GLY A 22 -18.18 -3.49 3.14
CA GLY A 22 -17.72 -4.61 2.31
C GLY A 22 -16.34 -4.41 1.71
N ILE A 23 -15.50 -3.56 2.28
CA ILE A 23 -14.09 -3.45 1.89
C ILE A 23 -13.36 -4.70 2.37
N THR A 24 -12.65 -5.37 1.47
CA THR A 24 -12.03 -6.68 1.76
C THR A 24 -10.51 -6.61 1.88
N TYR A 25 -9.84 -5.56 1.44
CA TYR A 25 -8.38 -5.43 1.54
C TYR A 25 -7.99 -4.42 2.62
N TYR A 26 -7.22 -4.90 3.60
CA TYR A 26 -6.77 -4.12 4.76
C TYR A 26 -5.26 -4.04 4.81
N ASP A 27 -4.72 -2.83 4.91
CA ASP A 27 -3.28 -2.56 4.87
C ASP A 27 -2.78 -1.94 6.17
N CYS A 28 -1.76 -2.56 6.76
CA CYS A 28 -1.05 -2.01 7.91
C CYS A 28 0.47 -2.17 7.78
N ALA A 29 1.19 -1.71 8.75
CA ALA A 29 2.62 -1.95 8.91
C ALA A 29 3.02 -1.75 10.37
N LYS A 30 4.08 -2.43 10.80
CA LYS A 30 4.72 -2.23 12.08
C LYS A 30 5.05 -0.75 12.35
N ALA A 31 5.48 -0.04 11.30
CA ALA A 31 5.83 1.38 11.37
C ALA A 31 4.63 2.36 11.41
N TYR A 32 3.39 1.88 11.37
CA TYR A 32 2.20 2.76 11.28
C TYR A 32 1.54 2.97 12.65
N ALA A 33 2.20 3.65 13.56
CA ALA A 33 1.63 4.24 14.79
C ALA A 33 0.54 3.38 15.49
N GLY A 34 0.84 2.10 15.77
CA GLY A 34 -0.07 1.18 16.47
C GLY A 34 -1.17 0.55 15.59
N SER A 35 -1.11 0.69 14.27
CA SER A 35 -2.16 0.15 13.38
C SER A 35 -2.43 -1.35 13.55
N GLU A 36 -1.40 -2.14 13.84
CA GLU A 36 -1.53 -3.58 14.09
C GLU A 36 -2.41 -3.85 15.32
N GLY A 37 -2.20 -3.12 16.42
CA GLY A 37 -3.02 -3.24 17.62
C GLY A 37 -4.49 -2.87 17.40
N TYR A 38 -4.77 -1.87 16.56
CA TYR A 38 -6.15 -1.50 16.24
C TYR A 38 -6.87 -2.62 15.47
N TYR A 39 -6.19 -3.25 14.51
CA TYR A 39 -6.73 -4.43 13.85
C TYR A 39 -6.89 -5.60 14.83
N GLY A 40 -5.91 -5.84 15.71
CA GLY A 40 -5.97 -6.90 16.71
C GLY A 40 -7.19 -6.80 17.63
N LEU A 41 -7.54 -5.59 18.07
CA LEU A 41 -8.76 -5.37 18.86
C LEU A 41 -10.02 -5.78 18.06
N ILE A 42 -10.15 -5.34 16.82
CA ILE A 42 -11.32 -5.64 15.98
C ILE A 42 -11.37 -7.14 15.62
N TRP A 43 -10.24 -7.76 15.28
CA TRP A 43 -10.22 -9.19 14.96
C TRP A 43 -10.53 -10.08 16.18
N SER A 44 -10.20 -9.62 17.40
CA SER A 44 -10.60 -10.31 18.64
C SER A 44 -12.10 -10.17 18.92
N GLU A 45 -12.70 -9.02 18.62
CA GLU A 45 -14.12 -8.76 18.81
C GLU A 45 -15.00 -9.36 17.69
N ARG A 46 -14.46 -9.44 16.47
CA ARG A 46 -15.18 -9.87 15.26
C ARG A 46 -14.34 -10.89 14.45
N PRO A 47 -14.05 -12.08 14.99
CA PRO A 47 -13.20 -13.07 14.33
C PRO A 47 -13.77 -13.57 12.99
N GLU A 48 -15.10 -13.59 12.85
CA GLU A 48 -15.78 -13.92 11.59
C GLU A 48 -15.48 -12.89 10.48
N ALA A 49 -15.30 -11.61 10.83
CA ALA A 49 -14.95 -10.59 9.85
C ALA A 49 -13.51 -10.80 9.35
N ARG A 50 -12.57 -11.21 10.23
CA ARG A 50 -11.19 -11.55 9.83
C ARG A 50 -11.15 -12.64 8.75
N ALA A 51 -11.99 -13.63 8.83
CA ALA A 51 -12.07 -14.71 7.84
C ALA A 51 -12.52 -14.23 6.45
N GLY A 52 -13.28 -13.13 6.39
CA GLY A 52 -13.80 -12.55 5.16
C GLY A 52 -12.90 -11.51 4.49
N VAL A 53 -11.73 -11.17 5.06
CA VAL A 53 -10.88 -10.09 4.56
C VAL A 53 -9.47 -10.57 4.20
N PHE A 54 -8.81 -9.77 3.37
CA PHE A 54 -7.42 -9.95 2.97
C PHE A 54 -6.55 -8.96 3.77
N GLN A 55 -5.82 -9.47 4.77
CA GLN A 55 -4.99 -8.66 5.67
C GLN A 55 -3.55 -8.60 5.17
N ALA A 56 -3.09 -7.41 4.84
CA ALA A 56 -1.69 -7.14 4.51
C ALA A 56 -0.95 -6.49 5.68
N GLY A 57 0.30 -6.93 5.88
CA GLY A 57 1.25 -6.35 6.84
C GLY A 57 2.59 -6.06 6.17
N LYS A 58 3.51 -5.40 6.90
CA LYS A 58 4.84 -5.04 6.37
C LYS A 58 5.89 -5.03 7.46
N SER A 59 7.12 -5.44 7.10
CA SER A 59 8.32 -5.26 7.94
C SER A 59 9.37 -4.40 7.21
N ALA A 60 9.97 -3.48 7.93
CA ALA A 60 11.09 -2.65 7.46
C ALA A 60 12.46 -3.26 7.81
N GLU A 61 12.50 -4.42 8.42
CA GLU A 61 13.73 -5.13 8.73
C GLU A 61 14.45 -5.58 7.46
N ARG A 62 15.78 -5.51 7.50
CA ARG A 62 16.65 -5.88 6.37
C ARG A 62 17.35 -7.23 6.58
N THR A 63 17.25 -7.79 7.79
CA THR A 63 17.85 -9.08 8.16
C THR A 63 16.78 -10.14 8.34
N LYS A 64 17.15 -11.40 8.06
CA LYS A 64 16.28 -12.55 8.27
C LYS A 64 15.75 -12.62 9.71
N LYS A 65 16.66 -12.49 10.69
CA LYS A 65 16.30 -12.56 12.12
C LYS A 65 15.33 -11.46 12.52
N GLY A 66 15.59 -10.22 12.12
CA GLY A 66 14.74 -9.07 12.43
C GLY A 66 13.35 -9.21 11.79
N ALA A 67 13.30 -9.59 10.51
CA ALA A 67 12.04 -9.77 9.81
C ALA A 67 11.17 -10.89 10.43
N LEU A 68 11.76 -12.04 10.80
CA LEU A 68 11.00 -13.09 11.49
C LEU A 68 10.48 -12.62 12.84
N ALA A 69 11.29 -11.89 13.62
CA ALA A 69 10.83 -11.32 14.88
C ALA A 69 9.68 -10.33 14.70
N ASP A 70 9.75 -9.47 13.68
CA ASP A 70 8.65 -8.56 13.31
C ASP A 70 7.37 -9.33 12.95
N LEU A 71 7.48 -10.43 12.20
CA LEU A 71 6.31 -11.23 11.82
C LEU A 71 5.64 -11.87 13.02
N GLU A 72 6.40 -12.50 13.93
CA GLU A 72 5.85 -13.11 15.13
C GLU A 72 5.16 -12.07 16.02
N ASP A 73 5.76 -10.90 16.19
CA ASP A 73 5.15 -9.81 16.96
C ASP A 73 3.89 -9.25 16.25
N THR A 74 3.91 -9.10 14.93
CA THR A 74 2.74 -8.69 14.12
C THR A 74 1.57 -9.67 14.31
N LEU A 75 1.82 -10.98 14.16
CA LEU A 75 0.77 -12.01 14.31
C LEU A 75 0.20 -12.01 15.75
N SER A 76 1.08 -11.90 16.75
CA SER A 76 0.68 -11.80 18.16
C SER A 76 -0.15 -10.55 18.43
N THR A 77 0.32 -9.37 17.99
CA THR A 77 -0.35 -8.08 18.21
C THR A 77 -1.71 -8.00 17.51
N MET A 78 -1.83 -8.61 16.33
CA MET A 78 -3.08 -8.63 15.58
C MET A 78 -4.02 -9.78 16.00
N HIS A 79 -3.59 -10.67 16.88
CA HIS A 79 -4.34 -11.88 17.28
C HIS A 79 -4.78 -12.73 16.09
N ILE A 80 -3.88 -12.96 15.13
CA ILE A 80 -4.13 -13.76 13.93
C ILE A 80 -3.04 -14.83 13.75
N GLU A 81 -3.37 -15.92 13.06
CA GLU A 81 -2.44 -17.03 12.83
C GLU A 81 -1.56 -16.80 11.57
N HIS A 82 -2.04 -16.00 10.62
CA HIS A 82 -1.34 -15.72 9.36
C HIS A 82 -1.73 -14.35 8.79
N LEU A 83 -0.84 -13.78 7.98
CA LEU A 83 -1.16 -12.69 7.05
C LEU A 83 -1.51 -13.24 5.67
N ASP A 84 -2.40 -12.55 4.95
CA ASP A 84 -2.64 -12.86 3.54
C ASP A 84 -1.50 -12.36 2.67
N LEU A 85 -0.97 -11.16 2.95
CA LEU A 85 0.19 -10.60 2.27
C LEU A 85 1.17 -9.98 3.27
N TRP A 86 2.43 -10.38 3.17
CA TRP A 86 3.50 -9.76 3.94
C TRP A 86 4.49 -9.08 2.99
N GLN A 87 4.80 -7.79 3.23
CA GLN A 87 5.54 -6.97 2.28
C GLN A 87 6.86 -6.45 2.88
N ILE A 88 7.93 -6.54 2.11
CA ILE A 88 9.19 -5.83 2.38
C ILE A 88 8.90 -4.34 2.29
N HIS A 89 9.01 -3.64 3.44
CA HIS A 89 8.56 -2.26 3.56
C HIS A 89 9.65 -1.27 3.11
N ASP A 90 9.25 -0.35 2.23
CA ASP A 90 9.99 0.87 1.92
C ASP A 90 11.44 0.61 1.46
N LEU A 91 11.56 -0.15 0.37
CA LEU A 91 12.84 -0.33 -0.33
C LEU A 91 13.31 1.00 -0.91
N ARG A 92 14.51 1.47 -0.51
CA ARG A 92 15.00 2.82 -0.84
C ARG A 92 16.27 2.86 -1.66
N THR A 93 17.26 2.06 -1.29
CA THR A 93 18.65 2.20 -1.79
C THR A 93 19.18 0.88 -2.35
N ASP A 94 20.25 0.97 -3.15
CA ASP A 94 21.00 -0.21 -3.60
C ASP A 94 21.58 -1.01 -2.43
N ASP A 95 21.92 -0.36 -1.32
CA ASP A 95 22.37 -1.04 -0.12
C ASP A 95 21.27 -1.85 0.53
N ASP A 96 20.05 -1.25 0.67
CA ASP A 96 18.85 -1.99 1.08
C ASP A 96 18.64 -3.22 0.19
N PHE A 97 18.69 -3.03 -1.14
CA PHE A 97 18.48 -4.09 -2.10
C PHE A 97 19.46 -5.25 -1.89
N ARG A 98 20.76 -4.95 -1.81
CA ARG A 98 21.81 -5.97 -1.59
C ARG A 98 21.66 -6.67 -0.25
N ARG A 99 21.35 -5.92 0.82
CA ARG A 99 21.22 -6.45 2.17
C ARG A 99 20.01 -7.35 2.33
N ILE A 100 18.90 -6.98 1.72
CA ILE A 100 17.65 -7.76 1.76
C ILE A 100 17.78 -9.08 1.00
N ALA A 101 18.43 -9.07 -0.17
CA ALA A 101 18.57 -10.23 -1.03
C ALA A 101 19.84 -11.08 -0.72
N GLY A 102 20.77 -10.55 0.07
CA GLY A 102 22.02 -11.24 0.42
C GLY A 102 21.83 -12.34 1.48
N PRO A 103 22.91 -13.10 1.76
CA PRO A 103 22.88 -14.15 2.79
C PRO A 103 22.44 -13.61 4.16
N GLY A 104 21.44 -14.26 4.78
CA GLY A 104 20.85 -13.81 6.03
C GLY A 104 19.98 -12.54 5.90
N GLY A 105 19.66 -12.14 4.69
CA GLY A 105 18.80 -11.01 4.39
C GLY A 105 17.31 -11.29 4.61
N ALA A 106 16.52 -10.22 4.64
CA ALA A 106 15.11 -10.33 4.95
C ALA A 106 14.33 -11.18 3.93
N LEU A 107 14.72 -11.20 2.66
CA LEU A 107 14.05 -12.00 1.62
C LEU A 107 13.97 -13.49 1.98
N GLU A 108 15.02 -14.04 2.63
CA GLU A 108 14.98 -15.41 3.14
C GLU A 108 13.88 -15.63 4.18
N ALA A 109 13.63 -14.63 5.06
CA ALA A 109 12.56 -14.69 6.06
C ALA A 109 11.18 -14.71 5.40
N PHE A 110 10.98 -13.89 4.37
CA PHE A 110 9.72 -13.81 3.63
C PHE A 110 9.39 -15.14 2.93
N LEU A 111 10.37 -15.75 2.29
CA LEU A 111 10.24 -17.06 1.65
C LEU A 111 9.98 -18.18 2.65
N GLU A 112 10.70 -18.16 3.79
CA GLU A 112 10.50 -19.12 4.88
C GLU A 112 9.08 -19.01 5.47
N ALA A 113 8.62 -17.77 5.75
CA ALA A 113 7.28 -17.52 6.28
C ALA A 113 6.18 -18.02 5.33
N LYS A 114 6.36 -17.82 4.02
CA LYS A 114 5.45 -18.34 2.99
C LYS A 114 5.44 -19.87 2.97
N THR A 115 6.59 -20.50 3.03
CA THR A 115 6.71 -21.97 3.06
C THR A 115 6.07 -22.57 4.31
N ARG A 116 6.16 -21.89 5.46
CA ARG A 116 5.53 -22.31 6.73
C ARG A 116 4.03 -21.99 6.82
N GLY A 117 3.44 -21.34 5.82
CA GLY A 117 2.04 -20.94 5.85
C GLY A 117 1.72 -19.78 6.80
N LYS A 118 2.73 -19.09 7.35
CA LYS A 118 2.54 -17.90 8.18
C LYS A 118 2.13 -16.68 7.36
N VAL A 119 2.41 -16.69 6.06
CA VAL A 119 1.92 -15.71 5.08
C VAL A 119 1.53 -16.45 3.80
N ARG A 120 0.46 -16.02 3.15
CA ARG A 120 0.00 -16.64 1.89
C ARG A 120 0.80 -16.10 0.70
N PHE A 121 1.03 -14.79 0.68
CA PHE A 121 1.73 -14.09 -0.37
C PHE A 121 2.81 -13.19 0.22
N ILE A 122 3.84 -12.89 -0.57
CA ILE A 122 4.89 -11.94 -0.22
C ILE A 122 4.96 -10.82 -1.25
N GLY A 123 5.36 -9.62 -0.81
CA GLY A 123 5.42 -8.46 -1.68
C GLY A 123 6.61 -7.54 -1.37
N VAL A 124 6.78 -6.53 -2.21
CA VAL A 124 7.73 -5.44 -1.99
C VAL A 124 7.04 -4.09 -2.10
N THR A 125 7.45 -3.14 -1.27
CA THR A 125 6.96 -1.77 -1.35
C THR A 125 8.11 -0.79 -1.53
N GLY A 126 7.89 0.25 -2.30
CA GLY A 126 8.84 1.35 -2.44
C GLY A 126 8.17 2.58 -3.03
N HIS A 127 8.67 3.74 -2.61
CA HIS A 127 8.19 5.03 -3.13
C HIS A 127 9.33 6.04 -3.28
N HIS A 128 10.56 5.63 -2.97
CA HIS A 128 11.72 6.49 -2.96
C HIS A 128 12.39 6.57 -4.34
N ASP A 129 12.77 5.44 -4.90
CA ASP A 129 13.43 5.32 -6.19
C ASP A 129 12.74 4.25 -7.06
N PRO A 130 12.17 4.63 -8.21
CA PRO A 130 11.52 3.69 -9.12
C PRO A 130 12.50 2.69 -9.74
N ALA A 131 13.76 3.05 -9.97
CA ALA A 131 14.73 2.14 -10.58
C ALA A 131 15.05 0.95 -9.66
N ILE A 132 15.23 1.23 -8.35
CA ILE A 132 15.51 0.19 -7.34
C ILE A 132 14.27 -0.69 -7.16
N LEU A 133 13.07 -0.10 -7.09
CA LEU A 133 11.84 -0.89 -6.98
C LEU A 133 11.59 -1.75 -8.23
N THR A 134 11.83 -1.21 -9.42
CA THR A 134 11.72 -1.97 -10.68
C THR A 134 12.68 -3.16 -10.70
N ARG A 135 13.90 -2.97 -10.21
CA ARG A 135 14.85 -4.03 -10.07
C ARG A 135 14.37 -5.14 -9.13
N ALA A 136 13.84 -4.79 -7.96
CA ALA A 136 13.25 -5.74 -7.03
C ALA A 136 12.06 -6.50 -7.66
N VAL A 137 11.19 -5.79 -8.37
CA VAL A 137 10.09 -6.41 -9.12
C VAL A 137 10.61 -7.45 -10.11
N LYS A 138 11.66 -7.16 -10.86
CA LYS A 138 12.21 -8.08 -11.86
C LYS A 138 12.94 -9.27 -11.26
N GLU A 139 13.75 -9.04 -10.22
CA GLU A 139 14.70 -10.02 -9.70
C GLU A 139 14.17 -10.85 -8.53
N TRP A 140 13.30 -10.31 -7.66
CA TRP A 140 12.84 -11.01 -6.45
C TRP A 140 11.58 -11.87 -6.70
N PRO A 141 11.46 -13.03 -6.04
CA PRO A 141 10.30 -13.92 -6.21
C PRO A 141 9.09 -13.43 -5.40
N VAL A 142 8.67 -12.19 -5.63
CA VAL A 142 7.51 -11.57 -4.97
C VAL A 142 6.22 -11.77 -5.77
N ASP A 143 5.10 -11.82 -5.06
CA ASP A 143 3.74 -11.99 -5.62
C ASP A 143 3.06 -10.63 -5.85
N SER A 144 3.57 -9.55 -5.26
CA SER A 144 2.97 -8.22 -5.41
C SER A 144 3.99 -7.09 -5.28
N VAL A 145 3.62 -5.92 -5.83
CA VAL A 145 4.31 -4.65 -5.60
C VAL A 145 3.32 -3.57 -5.15
N LEU A 146 3.71 -2.77 -4.14
CA LEU A 146 2.99 -1.59 -3.68
C LEU A 146 3.80 -0.35 -4.03
N LEU A 147 3.27 0.51 -4.92
CA LEU A 147 3.96 1.67 -5.48
C LEU A 147 3.08 2.91 -5.53
N PRO A 148 3.66 4.13 -5.63
CA PRO A 148 2.88 5.35 -5.79
C PRO A 148 2.13 5.38 -7.13
N VAL A 149 0.82 5.69 -7.06
CA VAL A 149 -0.03 5.83 -8.24
C VAL A 149 -0.87 7.09 -8.10
N ASN A 150 -0.43 8.16 -8.75
CA ASN A 150 -1.06 9.47 -8.68
C ASN A 150 -0.58 10.37 -9.84
N PRO A 151 -1.20 11.53 -10.09
CA PRO A 151 -0.83 12.41 -11.21
C PRO A 151 0.60 12.98 -11.12
N VAL A 152 1.17 13.11 -9.91
CA VAL A 152 2.57 13.55 -9.72
C VAL A 152 3.53 12.56 -10.37
N GLU A 153 3.26 11.26 -10.22
CA GLU A 153 4.04 10.20 -10.84
C GLU A 153 3.91 10.20 -12.38
N GLY A 154 2.76 10.61 -12.90
CA GLY A 154 2.57 10.83 -14.33
C GLY A 154 3.43 11.97 -14.91
N VAL A 155 3.81 12.94 -14.06
CA VAL A 155 4.75 14.02 -14.46
C VAL A 155 6.19 13.56 -14.36
N LEU A 156 6.56 12.88 -13.26
CA LEU A 156 7.96 12.57 -12.92
C LEU A 156 8.47 11.31 -13.61
N GLY A 157 7.58 10.40 -13.97
CA GLY A 157 7.95 9.11 -14.55
C GLY A 157 8.61 8.13 -13.59
N GLY A 158 8.93 6.94 -14.08
CA GLY A 158 9.61 5.87 -13.38
C GLY A 158 8.64 4.84 -12.77
N PHE A 159 7.68 5.23 -11.94
CA PHE A 159 6.75 4.28 -11.34
C PHE A 159 5.66 3.84 -12.31
N LEU A 160 4.97 4.77 -12.99
CA LEU A 160 3.84 4.45 -13.85
C LEU A 160 4.26 3.91 -15.21
N ASP A 161 5.38 4.37 -15.75
CA ASP A 161 5.87 4.06 -17.09
C ASP A 161 6.98 3.01 -17.15
N VAL A 162 7.57 2.64 -15.99
CA VAL A 162 8.63 1.61 -15.92
C VAL A 162 8.29 0.51 -14.93
N THR A 163 8.08 0.85 -13.64
CA THR A 163 7.85 -0.17 -12.59
C THR A 163 6.53 -0.92 -12.80
N LEU A 164 5.46 -0.19 -13.09
CA LEU A 164 4.13 -0.78 -13.29
C LEU A 164 4.10 -1.73 -14.51
N PRO A 165 4.60 -1.35 -15.71
CA PRO A 165 4.73 -2.28 -16.83
C PRO A 165 5.57 -3.51 -16.52
N ALA A 166 6.70 -3.37 -15.82
CA ALA A 166 7.54 -4.50 -15.43
C ALA A 166 6.80 -5.48 -14.48
N ALA A 167 5.96 -4.96 -13.58
CA ALA A 167 5.15 -5.80 -12.71
C ALA A 167 4.04 -6.54 -13.49
N ARG A 168 3.42 -5.86 -14.47
CA ARG A 168 2.45 -6.50 -15.38
C ARG A 168 3.08 -7.60 -16.24
N GLU A 169 4.25 -7.34 -16.79
CA GLU A 169 5.02 -8.34 -17.57
C GLU A 169 5.34 -9.58 -16.72
N LYS A 170 5.71 -9.36 -15.46
CA LYS A 170 5.99 -10.46 -14.51
C LYS A 170 4.73 -11.19 -14.04
N GLY A 171 3.54 -10.61 -14.21
CA GLY A 171 2.27 -11.20 -13.79
C GLY A 171 2.03 -11.16 -12.28
N ILE A 172 2.61 -10.18 -11.56
CA ILE A 172 2.39 -9.99 -10.12
C ILE A 172 1.33 -8.93 -9.85
N ALA A 173 0.69 -9.00 -8.68
CA ALA A 173 -0.34 -8.04 -8.27
C ALA A 173 0.25 -6.64 -8.06
N ILE A 174 -0.48 -5.61 -8.52
CA ILE A 174 -0.06 -4.21 -8.45
C ILE A 174 -1.01 -3.43 -7.56
N ILE A 175 -0.47 -2.89 -6.47
CA ILE A 175 -1.23 -2.13 -5.47
C ILE A 175 -0.78 -0.67 -5.53
N GLY A 176 -1.74 0.24 -5.78
CA GLY A 176 -1.46 1.68 -5.79
C GLY A 176 -1.52 2.31 -4.40
N MET A 177 -0.56 3.14 -4.07
CA MET A 177 -0.54 3.96 -2.85
C MET A 177 -0.28 5.44 -3.14
N LYS A 178 -0.27 6.28 -2.10
CA LYS A 178 -0.04 7.74 -2.20
C LYS A 178 -1.04 8.46 -3.12
N VAL A 179 -2.21 7.88 -3.33
CA VAL A 179 -3.24 8.35 -4.25
C VAL A 179 -3.65 9.81 -3.98
N LEU A 180 -3.84 10.16 -2.72
CA LEU A 180 -4.23 11.53 -2.30
C LEU A 180 -3.05 12.36 -1.77
N GLY A 181 -1.80 11.85 -1.87
CA GLY A 181 -0.60 12.54 -1.38
C GLY A 181 -0.70 13.01 0.08
N ALA A 182 -1.22 12.18 0.99
CA ALA A 182 -1.52 12.56 2.38
C ALA A 182 -2.42 13.82 2.49
N SER A 183 -3.35 13.99 1.57
CA SER A 183 -4.26 15.13 1.37
C SER A 183 -3.62 16.37 0.72
N HIS A 184 -2.32 16.37 0.44
CA HIS A 184 -1.66 17.51 -0.23
C HIS A 184 -2.10 17.72 -1.68
N TYR A 185 -2.73 16.72 -2.31
CA TYR A 185 -3.22 16.81 -3.69
C TYR A 185 -4.65 17.32 -3.78
N LEU A 186 -5.35 17.43 -2.65
CA LEU A 186 -6.74 17.88 -2.63
C LEU A 186 -6.84 19.40 -2.77
N ALA A 187 -7.57 19.85 -3.77
CA ALA A 187 -7.96 21.24 -4.01
C ALA A 187 -9.37 21.27 -4.64
N PRO A 188 -10.42 21.01 -3.84
CA PRO A 188 -11.79 20.83 -4.37
C PRO A 188 -12.28 22.02 -5.21
N GLN A 189 -11.88 23.24 -4.86
CA GLN A 189 -12.20 24.47 -5.61
C GLN A 189 -11.64 24.46 -7.04
N SER A 190 -10.59 23.68 -7.28
CA SER A 190 -9.97 23.48 -8.60
C SER A 190 -10.35 22.13 -9.24
N GLY A 191 -11.36 21.43 -8.70
CA GLY A 191 -11.78 20.11 -9.18
C GLY A 191 -10.90 18.94 -8.76
N LEU A 192 -9.86 19.16 -7.96
CA LEU A 192 -8.99 18.09 -7.43
C LEU A 192 -9.63 17.47 -6.19
N THR A 193 -10.64 16.64 -6.39
CA THR A 193 -11.37 15.92 -5.33
C THR A 193 -10.77 14.55 -5.08
N ALA A 194 -11.12 13.93 -3.94
CA ALA A 194 -10.74 12.54 -3.66
C ALA A 194 -11.22 11.59 -4.76
N GLU A 195 -12.45 11.78 -5.25
CA GLU A 195 -13.00 10.98 -6.35
C GLU A 195 -12.15 11.02 -7.61
N VAL A 196 -11.79 12.22 -8.08
CA VAL A 196 -10.99 12.39 -9.31
C VAL A 196 -9.62 11.71 -9.16
N LEU A 197 -8.96 11.88 -8.01
CA LEU A 197 -7.64 11.30 -7.76
C LEU A 197 -7.69 9.77 -7.61
N ILE A 198 -8.72 9.24 -6.96
CA ILE A 198 -8.93 7.79 -6.83
C ILE A 198 -9.26 7.19 -8.21
N ARG A 199 -10.12 7.83 -8.99
CA ARG A 199 -10.44 7.43 -10.37
C ARG A 199 -9.20 7.44 -11.25
N PHE A 200 -8.34 8.46 -11.13
CA PHE A 200 -7.05 8.47 -11.84
C PHE A 200 -6.23 7.24 -11.50
N ALA A 201 -6.05 6.94 -10.21
CA ALA A 201 -5.25 5.80 -9.79
C ALA A 201 -5.82 4.46 -10.25
N LEU A 202 -7.13 4.26 -10.15
CA LEU A 202 -7.82 3.07 -10.64
C LEU A 202 -7.86 2.96 -12.18
N SER A 203 -7.67 4.08 -12.89
CA SER A 203 -7.55 4.08 -14.36
C SER A 203 -6.17 3.66 -14.86
N GLN A 204 -5.19 3.54 -13.97
CA GLN A 204 -3.91 2.92 -14.29
C GLN A 204 -4.05 1.39 -14.27
N ALA A 205 -3.09 0.68 -14.84
CA ALA A 205 -3.13 -0.80 -14.88
C ALA A 205 -2.81 -1.42 -13.50
N VAL A 206 -3.55 -1.03 -12.45
CA VAL A 206 -3.44 -1.55 -11.08
C VAL A 206 -4.56 -2.54 -10.76
N ASP A 207 -4.35 -3.41 -9.78
CA ASP A 207 -5.36 -4.37 -9.33
C ASP A 207 -6.22 -3.79 -8.20
N LEU A 208 -5.64 -2.94 -7.36
CA LEU A 208 -6.34 -2.19 -6.33
C LEU A 208 -5.54 -0.95 -5.89
N VAL A 209 -6.18 -0.06 -5.12
CA VAL A 209 -5.51 1.08 -4.48
C VAL A 209 -5.79 1.10 -2.98
N VAL A 210 -4.80 1.55 -2.20
CA VAL A 210 -4.97 1.77 -0.75
C VAL A 210 -5.05 3.27 -0.47
N VAL A 211 -6.14 3.66 0.20
CA VAL A 211 -6.40 5.04 0.61
C VAL A 211 -6.51 5.09 2.12
N GLY A 212 -5.86 6.07 2.75
CA GLY A 212 -5.94 6.25 4.21
C GLY A 212 -7.20 7.02 4.59
N CYS A 213 -7.96 6.49 5.56
CA CYS A 213 -9.15 7.13 6.11
C CYS A 213 -8.95 7.50 7.59
N SER A 214 -9.53 8.61 8.00
CA SER A 214 -9.48 9.16 9.35
C SER A 214 -10.85 9.10 10.06
N SER A 215 -11.92 8.89 9.31
CA SER A 215 -13.29 8.80 9.84
C SER A 215 -14.14 7.80 9.05
N PRO A 216 -15.26 7.33 9.64
CA PRO A 216 -16.24 6.49 8.94
C PRO A 216 -16.81 7.14 7.68
N GLU A 217 -16.99 8.46 7.68
CA GLU A 217 -17.51 9.21 6.52
C GLU A 217 -16.55 9.11 5.32
N GLU A 218 -15.24 9.22 5.56
CA GLU A 218 -14.23 9.02 4.50
C GLU A 218 -14.27 7.60 3.95
N VAL A 219 -14.54 6.59 4.80
CA VAL A 219 -14.71 5.20 4.35
C VAL A 219 -15.93 5.03 3.46
N LYS A 220 -17.07 5.63 3.83
CA LYS A 220 -18.29 5.60 2.99
C LYS A 220 -18.04 6.21 1.62
N VAL A 221 -17.38 7.37 1.60
CA VAL A 221 -17.02 8.05 0.34
C VAL A 221 -16.09 7.17 -0.49
N LEU A 222 -15.06 6.57 0.11
CA LEU A 222 -14.14 5.66 -0.57
C LEU A 222 -14.87 4.45 -1.17
N ALA A 223 -15.75 3.81 -0.40
CA ALA A 223 -16.51 2.66 -0.85
C ALA A 223 -17.46 3.02 -2.01
N GLU A 224 -18.12 4.19 -1.94
CA GLU A 224 -19.01 4.67 -2.99
C GLU A 224 -18.26 4.97 -4.29
N ILE A 225 -17.07 5.60 -4.20
CA ILE A 225 -16.21 5.83 -5.37
C ILE A 225 -15.82 4.48 -6.01
N GLY A 226 -15.49 3.48 -5.20
CA GLY A 226 -15.16 2.14 -5.70
C GLY A 226 -16.33 1.47 -6.42
N ARG A 227 -17.53 1.51 -5.84
CA ARG A 227 -18.75 0.91 -6.42
C ARG A 227 -19.18 1.57 -7.73
N ARG A 228 -18.99 2.88 -7.84
CA ARG A 228 -19.36 3.68 -9.01
C ARG A 228 -18.19 3.96 -9.94
N PHE A 229 -17.09 3.25 -9.77
CA PHE A 229 -15.90 3.50 -10.56
C PHE A 229 -16.19 3.50 -12.06
N GLN A 230 -15.80 4.59 -12.71
CA GLN A 230 -15.71 4.72 -14.16
C GLN A 230 -14.30 5.22 -14.49
N PRO A 231 -13.58 4.57 -15.38
CA PRO A 231 -12.23 4.97 -15.73
C PRO A 231 -12.23 6.38 -16.34
N LEU A 232 -11.18 7.15 -16.05
CA LEU A 232 -10.94 8.40 -16.76
C LEU A 232 -10.49 8.10 -18.18
N THR A 233 -10.98 8.88 -19.13
CA THR A 233 -10.46 8.85 -20.50
C THR A 233 -8.99 9.27 -20.53
N VAL A 234 -8.27 8.88 -21.58
CA VAL A 234 -6.85 9.26 -21.75
C VAL A 234 -6.68 10.78 -21.71
N LEU A 235 -7.62 11.53 -22.31
CA LEU A 235 -7.57 13.00 -22.30
C LEU A 235 -7.75 13.59 -20.89
N GLU A 236 -8.68 13.04 -20.10
CA GLU A 236 -8.86 13.46 -18.71
C GLU A 236 -7.62 13.16 -17.86
N GLN A 237 -7.02 11.98 -18.02
CA GLN A 237 -5.78 11.62 -17.35
C GLN A 237 -4.65 12.59 -17.70
N HIS A 238 -4.45 12.91 -18.97
CA HIS A 238 -3.41 13.87 -19.42
C HIS A 238 -3.65 15.26 -18.84
N ARG A 239 -4.88 15.78 -18.90
CA ARG A 239 -5.22 17.09 -18.31
C ARG A 239 -4.95 17.12 -16.79
N LEU A 240 -5.26 16.03 -16.10
CA LEU A 240 -5.00 15.93 -14.67
C LEU A 240 -3.50 15.91 -14.38
N VAL A 241 -2.71 15.14 -15.11
CA VAL A 241 -1.24 15.11 -15.00
C VAL A 241 -0.66 16.51 -15.26
N ASP A 242 -1.11 17.19 -16.31
CA ASP A 242 -0.63 18.53 -16.65
C ASP A 242 -0.92 19.57 -15.57
N SER A 243 -2.04 19.46 -14.85
CA SER A 243 -2.37 20.34 -13.73
C SER A 243 -1.38 20.22 -12.56
N PHE A 244 -0.72 19.07 -12.40
CA PHE A 244 0.31 18.85 -11.38
C PHE A 244 1.72 19.26 -11.82
N ARG A 245 1.96 19.46 -13.10
CA ARG A 245 3.29 19.72 -13.68
C ARG A 245 4.08 20.83 -12.96
N PRO A 246 3.50 22.02 -12.63
CA PRO A 246 4.25 23.09 -11.95
C PRO A 246 4.68 22.75 -10.53
N TYR A 247 4.06 21.74 -9.91
CA TYR A 247 4.21 21.44 -8.48
C TYR A 247 4.78 20.05 -8.22
N ALA A 248 4.96 19.22 -9.23
CA ALA A 248 5.23 17.78 -9.11
C ALA A 248 6.45 17.49 -8.23
N ARG A 249 7.59 18.16 -8.43
CA ARG A 249 8.80 17.95 -7.63
C ARG A 249 8.56 18.26 -6.13
N ARG A 250 7.85 19.32 -5.82
CA ARG A 250 7.52 19.67 -4.42
C ARG A 250 6.53 18.70 -3.81
N LEU A 251 5.59 18.21 -4.58
CA LEU A 251 4.54 17.29 -4.14
C LEU A 251 5.01 15.83 -4.03
N ALA A 252 6.16 15.49 -4.61
CA ALA A 252 6.78 14.17 -4.51
C ALA A 252 7.67 14.01 -3.27
N TYR A 253 7.23 14.53 -2.12
CA TYR A 253 7.96 14.54 -0.85
C TYR A 253 8.44 13.16 -0.35
N TYR A 254 7.88 12.10 -0.87
CA TYR A 254 8.23 10.71 -0.53
C TYR A 254 9.34 10.13 -1.42
N ARG A 255 9.67 10.77 -2.52
CA ARG A 255 10.81 10.37 -3.36
C ARG A 255 12.14 10.79 -2.73
N GLY A 256 13.18 10.02 -2.99
CA GLY A 256 14.54 10.44 -2.73
C GLY A 256 14.91 11.65 -3.58
N THR A 257 15.57 12.62 -2.98
CA THR A 257 16.19 13.78 -3.66
C THR A 257 17.59 13.43 -4.12
#